data_071312496f915828cfa3c48cdb0f4a66
#
_entry.id   071312496f915828cfa3c48cdb0f4a66
#
_cell.length_a   1.000
_cell.length_b   1.000
_cell.length_c   1.000
_cell.angle_alpha   90.00
_cell.angle_beta   90.00
_cell.angle_gamma   90.00
#
_symmetry.space_group_name_H-M   'P 1'
#
loop_
_entity.id
_entity.type
_entity.pdbx_description
1 polymer ?
#
loop_
_entity_poly.entity_id
_entity_poly.type
_entity_poly.pdbx_seq_one_letter_code
_entity_poly.pdbx_strand_id
1 'polypeptide(L)'
;IKTQWLGGPSSSNGAYGLYPVQCENIMIDHCIAIGASDAGIYVGQSNNIIVRNCEVFQNVAGIEIENSIKADVHSNNVHNNTGGILVFDLPDLIQKEGKQIRIYDNIVKENNLDNFAPKGNIVAKVPAGTGIMIMATEYVEIFNNTIIDNKTAGTTVVSYFITQEKTKDTQYNPYTSAIYIYDNAYIRKPQLPTLANEIGVLLFTHFFRSVPDIIYDGMPDPKYQNIDGTIPANRRFCLRNNSNARYLNLDLSLH
;
A
#
# COMPACT_ATOMS: atom_id res chain seq x y z
N ILE A 1 5.23 -2.21 22.93
CA ILE A 1 6.37 -3.04 22.46
C ILE A 1 7.24 -2.18 21.54
N LYS A 2 8.57 -2.33 21.63
CA LYS A 2 9.51 -1.79 20.65
C LYS A 2 10.34 -2.93 20.07
N THR A 3 10.41 -3.01 18.74
CA THR A 3 11.30 -3.89 17.99
C THR A 3 12.27 -3.04 17.17
N GLN A 4 13.55 -3.41 17.15
CA GLN A 4 14.56 -2.63 16.45
C GLN A 4 15.75 -3.49 16.03
N TRP A 5 16.18 -3.38 14.78
CA TRP A 5 17.46 -3.85 14.31
C TRP A 5 18.50 -2.75 14.45
N LEU A 6 19.61 -3.07 15.14
CA LEU A 6 20.74 -2.15 15.29
C LEU A 6 21.58 -2.12 14.00
N GLY A 7 22.13 -0.98 13.65
CA GLY A 7 22.93 -0.81 12.43
C GLY A 7 22.20 -0.18 11.25
N GLY A 8 20.90 0.08 11.39
CA GLY A 8 20.09 0.74 10.35
C GLY A 8 19.51 -0.22 9.29
N PRO A 9 18.92 0.32 8.22
CA PRO A 9 18.31 -0.45 7.14
C PRO A 9 19.28 -1.38 6.44
N SER A 10 18.95 -2.68 6.37
CA SER A 10 19.79 -3.69 5.71
C SER A 10 18.94 -4.88 5.29
N SER A 11 19.22 -5.46 4.10
CA SER A 11 18.57 -6.70 3.64
C SER A 11 18.91 -7.92 4.51
N SER A 12 19.91 -7.83 5.36
CA SER A 12 20.27 -8.88 6.33
C SER A 12 19.52 -8.78 7.66
N ASN A 13 18.74 -7.75 7.86
CA ASN A 13 17.88 -7.65 9.03
C ASN A 13 16.76 -8.70 8.99
N GLY A 14 16.17 -9.02 10.14
CA GLY A 14 14.98 -9.87 10.17
C GLY A 14 13.83 -9.23 9.38
N ALA A 15 13.00 -10.08 8.80
CA ALA A 15 11.93 -9.65 7.89
C ALA A 15 10.89 -8.76 8.60
N TYR A 16 10.44 -9.14 9.79
CA TYR A 16 9.29 -8.52 10.44
C TYR A 16 9.59 -8.06 11.85
N GLY A 17 9.11 -6.87 12.21
CA GLY A 17 9.15 -6.36 13.58
C GLY A 17 8.07 -7.00 14.46
N LEU A 18 6.81 -6.93 14.05
CA LEU A 18 5.66 -7.64 14.62
C LEU A 18 5.00 -8.46 13.51
N TYR A 19 4.66 -9.74 13.80
CA TYR A 19 4.28 -10.71 12.76
C TYR A 19 3.13 -11.65 13.19
N PRO A 20 1.92 -11.15 13.44
CA PRO A 20 0.75 -12.02 13.60
C PRO A 20 0.27 -12.56 12.25
N VAL A 21 0.08 -13.87 12.15
CA VAL A 21 -0.40 -14.58 10.96
C VAL A 21 -1.45 -15.60 11.36
N GLN A 22 -2.55 -15.70 10.59
CA GLN A 22 -3.67 -16.61 10.82
C GLN A 22 -4.27 -16.44 12.22
N CYS A 23 -4.42 -15.18 12.63
CA CYS A 23 -4.94 -14.79 13.93
C CYS A 23 -6.30 -14.10 13.78
N GLU A 24 -7.04 -14.07 14.91
CA GLU A 24 -8.29 -13.32 15.03
C GLU A 24 -8.25 -12.34 16.21
N ASN A 25 -8.99 -11.24 16.07
CA ASN A 25 -9.11 -10.21 17.11
C ASN A 25 -7.75 -9.62 17.51
N ILE A 26 -6.98 -9.18 16.54
CA ILE A 26 -5.65 -8.60 16.73
C ILE A 26 -5.77 -7.14 17.14
N MET A 27 -5.04 -6.75 18.18
CA MET A 27 -4.79 -5.35 18.51
C MET A 27 -3.30 -5.10 18.67
N ILE A 28 -2.76 -4.22 17.80
CA ILE A 28 -1.40 -3.69 17.89
C ILE A 28 -1.53 -2.20 18.22
N ASP A 29 -1.16 -1.84 19.43
CA ASP A 29 -1.38 -0.50 19.98
C ASP A 29 -0.13 0.00 20.71
N HIS A 30 0.26 1.28 20.44
CA HIS A 30 1.43 1.94 21.03
C HIS A 30 2.73 1.13 20.86
N CYS A 31 2.98 0.62 19.64
CA CYS A 31 4.18 -0.12 19.31
C CYS A 31 5.14 0.71 18.46
N ILE A 32 6.42 0.37 18.52
CA ILE A 32 7.46 0.97 17.67
C ILE A 32 8.19 -0.15 16.93
N ALA A 33 8.29 -0.04 15.60
CA ALA A 33 9.02 -1.02 14.77
C ALA A 33 10.02 -0.33 13.84
N ILE A 34 11.30 -0.77 13.91
CA ILE A 34 12.41 -0.08 13.25
C ILE A 34 13.33 -1.07 12.56
N GLY A 35 13.60 -0.88 11.28
CA GLY A 35 14.70 -1.53 10.56
C GLY A 35 14.40 -2.90 9.97
N ALA A 36 13.14 -3.32 9.89
CA ALA A 36 12.74 -4.59 9.28
C ALA A 36 13.03 -4.61 7.77
N SER A 37 13.57 -5.73 7.27
CA SER A 37 13.89 -5.89 5.85
C SER A 37 12.69 -6.25 4.96
N ASP A 38 11.51 -6.41 5.56
CA ASP A 38 10.23 -6.60 4.89
C ASP A 38 9.21 -5.61 5.49
N ALA A 39 8.58 -5.91 6.62
CA ALA A 39 7.63 -4.97 7.23
C ALA A 39 7.89 -4.73 8.73
N GLY A 40 7.79 -3.48 9.17
CA GLY A 40 7.85 -3.13 10.58
C GLY A 40 6.72 -3.77 11.37
N ILE A 41 5.49 -3.62 10.90
CA ILE A 41 4.30 -4.32 11.39
C ILE A 41 3.69 -5.05 10.20
N TYR A 42 3.66 -6.38 10.27
CA TYR A 42 3.00 -7.24 9.30
C TYR A 42 1.84 -7.96 9.95
N VAL A 43 0.68 -7.95 9.31
CA VAL A 43 -0.49 -8.75 9.71
C VAL A 43 -0.97 -9.52 8.49
N GLY A 44 -0.80 -10.85 8.49
CA GLY A 44 -1.13 -11.70 7.35
C GLY A 44 -2.24 -12.69 7.63
N GLN A 45 -3.12 -12.91 6.64
CA GLN A 45 -4.14 -13.95 6.64
C GLN A 45 -5.00 -13.96 7.92
N SER A 46 -5.35 -12.80 8.42
CA SER A 46 -5.95 -12.59 9.73
C SER A 46 -7.27 -11.83 9.65
N ASN A 47 -8.05 -11.85 10.73
CA ASN A 47 -9.38 -11.25 10.76
C ASN A 47 -9.57 -10.36 12.00
N ASN A 48 -10.37 -9.29 11.84
CA ASN A 48 -10.73 -8.37 12.91
C ASN A 48 -9.50 -7.74 13.57
N ILE A 49 -8.88 -6.81 12.86
CA ILE A 49 -7.55 -6.27 13.12
C ILE A 49 -7.64 -4.79 13.48
N ILE A 50 -6.90 -4.36 14.48
CA ILE A 50 -6.67 -2.95 14.80
C ILE A 50 -5.16 -2.72 14.93
N VAL A 51 -4.62 -1.79 14.11
CA VAL A 51 -3.25 -1.29 14.24
C VAL A 51 -3.30 0.21 14.46
N ARG A 52 -2.92 0.67 15.65
CA ARG A 52 -3.07 2.09 16.01
C ARG A 52 -1.98 2.63 16.92
N ASN A 53 -1.86 3.98 16.92
CA ASN A 53 -0.94 4.71 17.81
C ASN A 53 0.52 4.21 17.74
N CYS A 54 0.90 3.60 16.63
CA CYS A 54 2.22 3.05 16.43
C CYS A 54 3.14 4.04 15.69
N GLU A 55 4.44 3.95 15.95
CA GLU A 55 5.48 4.65 15.21
C GLU A 55 6.34 3.64 14.45
N VAL A 56 6.41 3.78 13.11
CA VAL A 56 7.02 2.75 12.26
C VAL A 56 7.92 3.40 11.23
N PHE A 57 9.23 3.13 11.30
CA PHE A 57 10.21 3.81 10.45
C PHE A 57 11.46 2.99 10.16
N GLN A 58 12.19 3.36 9.10
CA GLN A 58 13.40 2.68 8.61
C GLN A 58 13.17 1.21 8.21
N ASN A 59 11.95 0.83 7.85
CA ASN A 59 11.62 -0.50 7.32
C ASN A 59 11.47 -0.44 5.79
N VAL A 60 11.33 -1.58 5.14
CA VAL A 60 10.89 -1.59 3.73
C VAL A 60 9.42 -1.21 3.69
N ALA A 61 8.51 -2.01 4.20
CA ALA A 61 7.15 -1.59 4.46
C ALA A 61 7.02 -1.10 5.91
N GLY A 62 6.36 0.02 6.13
CA GLY A 62 6.05 0.45 7.50
C GLY A 62 5.04 -0.49 8.13
N ILE A 63 3.81 -0.48 7.63
CA ILE A 63 2.71 -1.38 8.04
C ILE A 63 2.24 -2.14 6.79
N GLU A 64 2.10 -3.44 6.91
CA GLU A 64 1.57 -4.31 5.87
C GLU A 64 0.40 -5.15 6.39
N ILE A 65 -0.72 -5.09 5.67
CA ILE A 65 -1.91 -5.91 5.89
C ILE A 65 -2.08 -6.79 4.65
N GLU A 66 -1.86 -8.09 4.81
CA GLU A 66 -1.83 -9.01 3.69
C GLU A 66 -2.93 -10.07 3.81
N ASN A 67 -3.68 -10.33 2.72
CA ASN A 67 -4.75 -11.32 2.65
C ASN A 67 -5.63 -11.36 3.90
N SER A 68 -6.00 -10.19 4.41
CA SER A 68 -6.67 -10.06 5.71
C SER A 68 -8.05 -9.42 5.57
N ILE A 69 -8.94 -9.69 6.51
CA ILE A 69 -10.33 -9.24 6.46
C ILE A 69 -10.65 -8.40 7.69
N LYS A 70 -11.29 -7.24 7.45
CA LYS A 70 -11.75 -6.32 8.50
C LYS A 70 -10.60 -5.79 9.34
N ALA A 71 -9.84 -4.86 8.79
CA ALA A 71 -8.73 -4.19 9.47
C ALA A 71 -8.96 -2.68 9.56
N ASP A 72 -8.67 -2.12 10.73
CA ASP A 72 -8.57 -0.69 11.00
C ASP A 72 -7.11 -0.33 11.25
N VAL A 73 -6.53 0.48 10.37
CA VAL A 73 -5.17 0.99 10.50
C VAL A 73 -5.26 2.49 10.70
N HIS A 74 -5.09 2.97 11.94
CA HIS A 74 -5.36 4.37 12.23
C HIS A 74 -4.46 5.00 13.30
N SER A 75 -4.38 6.32 13.27
CA SER A 75 -3.63 7.11 14.27
C SER A 75 -2.15 6.71 14.38
N ASN A 76 -1.57 6.18 13.30
CA ASN A 76 -0.16 5.79 13.27
C ASN A 76 0.71 6.89 12.67
N ASN A 77 1.98 6.95 13.07
CA ASN A 77 3.03 7.76 12.47
C ASN A 77 3.96 6.84 11.66
N VAL A 78 3.79 6.84 10.34
CA VAL A 78 4.50 5.93 9.42
C VAL A 78 5.41 6.75 8.53
N HIS A 79 6.73 6.70 8.78
CA HIS A 79 7.65 7.62 8.13
C HIS A 79 9.03 7.02 7.85
N ASN A 80 9.74 7.58 6.89
CA ASN A 80 11.10 7.18 6.57
C ASN A 80 11.25 5.66 6.34
N ASN A 81 10.26 5.02 5.73
CA ASN A 81 10.33 3.66 5.18
C ASN A 81 10.55 3.73 3.65
N THR A 82 10.64 2.61 2.97
CA THR A 82 10.58 2.56 1.50
C THR A 82 9.14 2.77 1.01
N GLY A 83 8.19 2.03 1.59
CA GLY A 83 6.75 2.21 1.47
C GLY A 83 6.11 2.39 2.85
N GLY A 84 5.06 3.20 2.94
CA GLY A 84 4.43 3.51 4.22
C GLY A 84 3.45 2.42 4.66
N ILE A 85 2.20 2.46 4.20
CA ILE A 85 1.15 1.48 4.52
C ILE A 85 0.82 0.69 3.25
N LEU A 86 0.98 -0.62 3.31
CA LEU A 86 0.73 -1.54 2.21
C LEU A 86 -0.45 -2.45 2.56
N VAL A 87 -1.40 -2.60 1.63
CA VAL A 87 -2.52 -3.53 1.76
C VAL A 87 -2.55 -4.40 0.52
N PHE A 88 -2.16 -5.65 0.69
CA PHE A 88 -1.98 -6.59 -0.41
C PHE A 88 -2.89 -7.79 -0.28
N ASP A 89 -3.37 -8.28 -1.41
CA ASP A 89 -3.89 -9.63 -1.55
C ASP A 89 -3.00 -10.37 -2.52
N LEU A 90 -2.42 -11.49 -2.10
CA LEU A 90 -1.43 -12.27 -2.84
C LEU A 90 -1.96 -13.66 -3.16
N PRO A 91 -1.53 -14.25 -4.30
CA PRO A 91 -1.90 -15.62 -4.66
C PRO A 91 -1.24 -16.65 -3.74
N ASP A 92 -1.70 -17.89 -3.88
CA ASP A 92 -1.11 -19.09 -3.26
C ASP A 92 -1.11 -19.10 -1.71
N LEU A 93 -1.91 -18.24 -1.08
CA LEU A 93 -2.13 -18.20 0.35
C LEU A 93 -3.45 -18.88 0.75
N ILE A 94 -3.57 -19.31 2.00
CA ILE A 94 -4.75 -20.03 2.51
C ILE A 94 -5.95 -19.09 2.55
N GLN A 95 -5.80 -17.92 3.21
CA GLN A 95 -6.82 -16.89 3.20
C GLN A 95 -6.71 -16.07 1.93
N LYS A 96 -7.81 -15.92 1.23
CA LYS A 96 -7.93 -15.17 -0.02
C LYS A 96 -8.92 -14.03 0.14
N GLU A 97 -8.96 -13.16 -0.85
CA GLU A 97 -9.90 -12.04 -0.93
C GLU A 97 -9.83 -11.12 0.29
N GLY A 98 -8.66 -10.54 0.52
CA GLY A 98 -8.48 -9.46 1.51
C GLY A 98 -9.47 -8.32 1.26
N LYS A 99 -10.20 -7.90 2.30
CA LYS A 99 -11.27 -6.91 2.16
C LYS A 99 -11.67 -6.23 3.46
N GLN A 100 -12.47 -5.15 3.32
CA GLN A 100 -13.00 -4.38 4.46
C GLN A 100 -11.87 -3.74 5.28
N ILE A 101 -10.96 -3.06 4.62
CA ILE A 101 -9.83 -2.40 5.24
C ILE A 101 -10.08 -0.90 5.31
N ARG A 102 -9.88 -0.30 6.48
CA ARG A 102 -9.96 1.14 6.68
C ARG A 102 -8.60 1.69 7.12
N ILE A 103 -8.12 2.72 6.41
CA ILE A 103 -6.86 3.41 6.69
C ILE A 103 -7.20 4.88 6.95
N TYR A 104 -7.09 5.32 8.21
CA TYR A 104 -7.56 6.66 8.56
C TYR A 104 -6.79 7.30 9.71
N ASP A 105 -6.84 8.62 9.77
CA ASP A 105 -6.18 9.43 10.81
C ASP A 105 -4.67 9.15 10.96
N ASN A 106 -3.99 8.63 9.93
CA ASN A 106 -2.55 8.37 9.96
C ASN A 106 -1.76 9.58 9.44
N ILE A 107 -0.53 9.71 9.92
CA ILE A 107 0.51 10.54 9.32
C ILE A 107 1.45 9.62 8.53
N VAL A 108 1.45 9.76 7.21
CA VAL A 108 2.25 8.93 6.29
C VAL A 108 3.22 9.81 5.53
N LYS A 109 4.47 9.91 6.01
CA LYS A 109 5.39 10.94 5.52
C LYS A 109 6.78 10.42 5.15
N GLU A 110 7.34 11.00 4.08
CA GLU A 110 8.75 10.82 3.71
C GLU A 110 9.19 9.35 3.64
N ASN A 111 8.31 8.45 3.18
CA ASN A 111 8.65 7.04 3.00
C ASN A 111 9.52 6.88 1.74
N ASN A 112 10.71 7.42 1.79
CA ASN A 112 11.60 7.67 0.64
C ASN A 112 12.90 6.87 0.68
N LEU A 113 13.08 5.93 1.61
CA LEU A 113 14.27 5.08 1.65
C LEU A 113 14.37 4.24 0.38
N ASP A 114 15.58 4.06 -0.11
CA ASP A 114 15.82 3.09 -1.16
C ASP A 114 15.40 1.69 -0.70
N ASN A 115 14.84 0.92 -1.63
CA ASN A 115 14.32 -0.38 -1.29
C ASN A 115 15.46 -1.35 -0.97
N PHE A 116 15.52 -1.83 0.26
CA PHE A 116 16.55 -2.76 0.74
C PHE A 116 16.01 -4.17 1.04
N ALA A 117 14.79 -4.50 0.57
CA ALA A 117 14.23 -5.84 0.73
C ALA A 117 15.11 -6.90 0.07
N PRO A 118 15.17 -8.11 0.63
CA PRO A 118 15.79 -9.24 -0.04
C PRO A 118 15.12 -9.49 -1.41
N LYS A 119 15.94 -9.82 -2.41
CA LYS A 119 15.42 -10.15 -3.74
C LYS A 119 14.47 -11.34 -3.67
N GLY A 120 13.35 -11.24 -4.38
CA GLY A 120 12.31 -12.27 -4.43
C GLY A 120 11.12 -12.02 -3.50
N ASN A 121 11.24 -11.14 -2.50
CA ASN A 121 10.09 -10.72 -1.72
C ASN A 121 9.20 -9.79 -2.55
N ILE A 122 7.89 -9.84 -2.33
CA ILE A 122 6.94 -8.97 -3.05
C ILE A 122 7.21 -7.50 -2.75
N VAL A 123 7.53 -7.17 -1.51
CA VAL A 123 7.85 -5.80 -1.08
C VAL A 123 9.12 -5.24 -1.77
N ALA A 124 9.99 -6.09 -2.34
CA ALA A 124 11.12 -5.63 -3.13
C ALA A 124 10.70 -4.92 -4.43
N LYS A 125 9.46 -5.10 -4.87
CA LYS A 125 8.87 -4.43 -6.03
C LYS A 125 8.21 -3.09 -5.70
N VAL A 126 8.02 -2.79 -4.42
CA VAL A 126 7.42 -1.52 -3.99
C VAL A 126 8.36 -0.36 -4.35
N PRO A 127 7.88 0.63 -5.11
CA PRO A 127 8.66 1.80 -5.44
C PRO A 127 9.01 2.63 -4.20
N ALA A 128 10.27 2.95 -4.01
CA ALA A 128 10.69 3.86 -2.94
C ALA A 128 9.96 5.22 -3.09
N GLY A 129 9.39 5.70 -2.00
CA GLY A 129 8.57 6.92 -2.05
C GLY A 129 7.08 6.66 -2.26
N THR A 130 6.61 5.48 -1.92
CA THR A 130 5.18 5.14 -1.89
C THR A 130 4.62 5.40 -0.49
N GLY A 131 3.59 6.23 -0.39
CA GLY A 131 2.91 6.50 0.90
C GLY A 131 1.99 5.35 1.29
N ILE A 132 0.89 5.18 0.57
CA ILE A 132 -0.08 4.09 0.76
C ILE A 132 -0.18 3.31 -0.56
N MET A 133 -0.20 1.98 -0.50
CA MET A 133 -0.40 1.14 -1.68
C MET A 133 -1.44 0.06 -1.41
N ILE A 134 -2.43 0.00 -2.29
CA ILE A 134 -3.46 -1.04 -2.29
C ILE A 134 -3.25 -1.91 -3.52
N MET A 135 -3.12 -3.23 -3.33
CA MET A 135 -2.94 -4.17 -4.43
C MET A 135 -3.90 -5.36 -4.31
N ALA A 136 -4.72 -5.54 -5.32
CA ALA A 136 -5.64 -6.68 -5.48
C ALA A 136 -6.64 -6.88 -4.31
N THR A 137 -6.91 -5.86 -3.52
CA THR A 137 -7.78 -5.91 -2.33
C THR A 137 -9.12 -5.23 -2.64
N GLU A 138 -10.21 -5.69 -2.01
CA GLU A 138 -11.55 -5.14 -2.18
C GLU A 138 -12.05 -4.37 -0.93
N TYR A 139 -12.99 -3.45 -1.13
CA TYR A 139 -13.63 -2.68 -0.06
C TYR A 139 -12.62 -2.00 0.86
N VAL A 140 -11.81 -1.10 0.30
CA VAL A 140 -10.82 -0.33 1.04
C VAL A 140 -11.27 1.14 1.13
N GLU A 141 -11.25 1.68 2.33
CA GLU A 141 -11.46 3.10 2.60
C GLU A 141 -10.19 3.76 3.10
N ILE A 142 -9.79 4.86 2.47
CA ILE A 142 -8.61 5.66 2.84
C ILE A 142 -9.10 7.09 3.10
N PHE A 143 -9.12 7.54 4.36
CA PHE A 143 -9.70 8.82 4.71
C PHE A 143 -9.05 9.51 5.91
N ASN A 144 -9.17 10.83 5.97
CA ASN A 144 -8.62 11.66 7.05
C ASN A 144 -7.11 11.48 7.30
N ASN A 145 -6.35 10.94 6.35
CA ASN A 145 -4.90 10.82 6.52
C ASN A 145 -4.19 12.11 6.10
N THR A 146 -3.04 12.35 6.71
CA THR A 146 -2.09 13.38 6.28
C THR A 146 -0.91 12.70 5.59
N ILE A 147 -0.82 12.86 4.27
CA ILE A 147 0.15 12.17 3.41
C ILE A 147 1.15 13.20 2.90
N ILE A 148 2.42 13.10 3.35
CA ILE A 148 3.41 14.15 3.18
C ILE A 148 4.67 13.65 2.47
N ASP A 149 5.09 14.33 1.42
CA ASP A 149 6.42 14.21 0.79
C ASP A 149 6.88 12.79 0.46
N ASN A 150 5.95 11.88 0.11
CA ASN A 150 6.30 10.58 -0.46
C ASN A 150 6.66 10.77 -1.95
N LYS A 151 7.94 10.57 -2.31
CA LYS A 151 8.52 11.08 -3.57
C LYS A 151 7.94 10.46 -4.86
N THR A 152 7.41 9.24 -4.81
CA THR A 152 6.91 8.54 -6.00
C THR A 152 5.38 8.67 -6.11
N ALA A 153 4.64 8.34 -5.05
CA ALA A 153 3.18 8.51 -5.02
C ALA A 153 2.69 8.64 -3.58
N GLY A 154 1.72 9.51 -3.34
CA GLY A 154 1.04 9.58 -2.04
C GLY A 154 0.19 8.33 -1.79
N THR A 155 -0.67 7.98 -2.76
CA THR A 155 -1.49 6.76 -2.72
C THR A 155 -1.50 6.09 -4.09
N THR A 156 -1.32 4.77 -4.11
CA THR A 156 -1.33 3.95 -5.33
C THR A 156 -2.34 2.82 -5.18
N VAL A 157 -3.18 2.62 -6.19
CA VAL A 157 -4.15 1.53 -6.25
C VAL A 157 -3.89 0.74 -7.52
N VAL A 158 -3.55 -0.53 -7.38
CA VAL A 158 -3.09 -1.35 -8.50
C VAL A 158 -3.63 -2.78 -8.43
N SER A 159 -3.76 -3.40 -9.57
CA SER A 159 -3.94 -4.85 -9.69
C SER A 159 -2.63 -5.59 -9.43
N TYR A 160 -2.71 -6.88 -9.19
CA TYR A 160 -1.52 -7.74 -9.04
C TYR A 160 -0.66 -7.79 -10.33
N PHE A 161 -1.25 -7.50 -11.49
CA PHE A 161 -0.53 -7.50 -12.78
C PHE A 161 0.65 -6.52 -12.80
N ILE A 162 0.64 -5.50 -11.96
CA ILE A 162 1.77 -4.56 -11.83
C ILE A 162 3.07 -5.26 -11.41
N THR A 163 2.98 -6.42 -10.77
CA THR A 163 4.14 -7.21 -10.34
C THR A 163 4.83 -7.95 -11.47
N GLN A 164 4.13 -8.15 -12.61
CA GLN A 164 4.52 -8.97 -13.74
C GLN A 164 4.77 -10.45 -13.38
N GLU A 165 4.33 -10.87 -12.18
CA GLU A 165 4.43 -12.28 -11.76
C GLU A 165 3.23 -13.08 -12.27
N LYS A 166 3.49 -14.32 -12.59
CA LYS A 166 2.45 -15.28 -12.97
C LYS A 166 2.01 -16.08 -11.75
N THR A 167 0.70 -16.23 -11.60
CA THR A 167 0.15 -17.15 -10.60
C THR A 167 -0.54 -18.34 -11.28
N LYS A 168 -0.52 -19.50 -10.61
CA LYS A 168 -1.31 -20.68 -10.98
C LYS A 168 -2.58 -20.81 -10.13
N ASP A 169 -2.75 -19.93 -9.16
CA ASP A 169 -3.92 -19.93 -8.29
C ASP A 169 -5.16 -19.44 -9.03
N THR A 170 -5.99 -20.39 -9.47
CA THR A 170 -7.21 -20.10 -10.22
C THR A 170 -8.32 -19.49 -9.38
N GLN A 171 -8.18 -19.48 -8.06
CA GLN A 171 -9.14 -18.86 -7.13
C GLN A 171 -8.74 -17.44 -6.73
N TYR A 172 -7.57 -16.99 -7.13
CA TYR A 172 -7.05 -15.67 -6.81
C TYR A 172 -7.68 -14.60 -7.70
N ASN A 173 -8.16 -13.53 -7.10
CA ASN A 173 -8.62 -12.34 -7.81
C ASN A 173 -7.52 -11.29 -7.86
N PRO A 174 -6.89 -11.01 -9.01
CA PRO A 174 -5.79 -10.05 -9.11
C PRO A 174 -6.23 -8.58 -9.16
N TYR A 175 -7.52 -8.28 -9.13
CA TYR A 175 -8.05 -6.93 -9.31
C TYR A 175 -8.42 -6.26 -7.98
N THR A 176 -8.41 -4.94 -7.97
CA THR A 176 -9.00 -4.13 -6.90
C THR A 176 -10.46 -3.79 -7.24
N SER A 177 -11.32 -3.69 -6.23
CA SER A 177 -12.67 -3.15 -6.41
C SER A 177 -13.18 -2.44 -5.15
N ALA A 178 -14.16 -1.54 -5.31
CA ALA A 178 -14.74 -0.80 -4.19
C ALA A 178 -13.69 -0.05 -3.35
N ILE A 179 -12.91 0.80 -3.98
CA ILE A 179 -11.88 1.61 -3.34
C ILE A 179 -12.38 3.05 -3.18
N TYR A 180 -12.37 3.56 -1.96
CA TYR A 180 -12.84 4.89 -1.63
C TYR A 180 -11.74 5.70 -0.96
N ILE A 181 -11.31 6.81 -1.60
CA ILE A 181 -10.27 7.69 -1.10
C ILE A 181 -10.89 9.08 -0.90
N TYR A 182 -11.02 9.53 0.35
CA TYR A 182 -11.72 10.77 0.63
C TYR A 182 -11.20 11.50 1.86
N ASP A 183 -11.40 12.80 1.88
CA ASP A 183 -11.08 13.68 2.99
C ASP A 183 -9.61 13.58 3.48
N ASN A 184 -8.65 13.20 2.60
CA ASN A 184 -7.23 13.16 2.92
C ASN A 184 -6.55 14.49 2.58
N ALA A 185 -5.51 14.84 3.35
CA ALA A 185 -4.62 15.94 3.05
C ALA A 185 -3.34 15.45 2.38
N TYR A 186 -3.11 15.86 1.13
CA TYR A 186 -1.86 15.59 0.40
C TYR A 186 -0.99 16.84 0.41
N ILE A 187 0.21 16.71 0.95
CA ILE A 187 1.21 17.78 1.03
C ILE A 187 2.47 17.29 0.32
N ARG A 188 2.81 17.93 -0.79
CA ARG A 188 3.94 17.48 -1.60
C ARG A 188 4.72 18.64 -2.17
N LYS A 189 6.00 18.66 -1.91
CA LYS A 189 6.96 19.52 -2.61
C LYS A 189 7.43 18.87 -3.93
N PRO A 190 7.81 19.65 -4.95
CA PRO A 190 8.36 19.10 -6.19
C PRO A 190 9.63 18.29 -5.91
N GLN A 191 9.60 16.99 -6.20
CA GLN A 191 10.73 16.07 -6.01
C GLN A 191 10.70 14.94 -7.06
N LEU A 192 11.87 14.37 -7.35
CA LEU A 192 11.96 13.28 -8.32
C LEU A 192 11.38 11.99 -7.73
N PRO A 193 10.57 11.23 -8.51
CA PRO A 193 10.19 9.87 -8.14
C PRO A 193 11.43 8.96 -8.09
N THR A 194 11.29 7.76 -7.58
CA THR A 194 12.36 6.77 -7.67
C THR A 194 12.69 6.46 -9.13
N LEU A 195 13.95 6.23 -9.44
CA LEU A 195 14.40 5.77 -10.77
C LEU A 195 14.85 4.30 -10.73
N ALA A 196 14.66 3.62 -9.61
CA ALA A 196 15.12 2.26 -9.39
C ALA A 196 14.20 1.19 -10.01
N ASN A 197 13.02 1.57 -10.53
CA ASN A 197 12.07 0.65 -11.17
C ASN A 197 11.34 1.32 -12.34
N GLU A 198 10.68 0.51 -13.16
CA GLU A 198 10.01 0.95 -14.39
C GLU A 198 8.91 1.96 -14.14
N ILE A 199 8.12 1.79 -13.09
CA ILE A 199 7.03 2.72 -12.74
C ILE A 199 7.59 4.09 -12.40
N GLY A 200 8.62 4.14 -11.58
CA GLY A 200 9.26 5.41 -11.25
C GLY A 200 9.88 6.10 -12.45
N VAL A 201 10.50 5.35 -13.37
CA VAL A 201 11.02 5.88 -14.64
C VAL A 201 9.88 6.40 -15.51
N LEU A 202 8.77 5.67 -15.63
CA LEU A 202 7.57 6.12 -16.35
C LEU A 202 7.03 7.44 -15.78
N LEU A 203 6.89 7.52 -14.48
CA LEU A 203 6.42 8.73 -13.81
C LEU A 203 7.39 9.90 -13.99
N PHE A 204 8.70 9.64 -13.94
CA PHE A 204 9.72 10.65 -14.18
C PHE A 204 9.65 11.21 -15.62
N THR A 205 9.53 10.35 -16.61
CA THR A 205 9.51 10.78 -18.02
C THR A 205 8.29 11.63 -18.35
N HIS A 206 7.14 11.38 -17.71
CA HIS A 206 5.91 12.12 -18.00
C HIS A 206 5.69 13.32 -17.09
N PHE A 207 6.14 13.26 -15.84
CA PHE A 207 5.80 14.28 -14.84
C PHE A 207 7.01 14.95 -14.20
N PHE A 208 8.23 14.42 -14.40
CA PHE A 208 9.46 14.94 -13.80
C PHE A 208 9.32 15.05 -12.27
N ARG A 209 9.25 16.28 -11.73
CA ARG A 209 9.10 16.55 -10.27
C ARG A 209 7.66 16.73 -9.83
N SER A 210 6.72 16.64 -10.74
CA SER A 210 5.31 16.96 -10.54
C SER A 210 4.41 15.74 -10.66
N VAL A 211 4.84 14.62 -10.10
CA VAL A 211 4.06 13.38 -10.13
C VAL A 211 2.72 13.56 -9.40
N PRO A 212 1.60 13.04 -9.94
CA PRO A 212 0.31 13.04 -9.26
C PRO A 212 0.34 12.32 -7.91
N ASP A 213 -0.54 12.74 -7.01
CA ASP A 213 -0.57 12.26 -5.63
C ASP A 213 -1.26 10.91 -5.50
N ILE A 214 -2.32 10.70 -6.30
CA ILE A 214 -3.11 9.47 -6.33
C ILE A 214 -2.95 8.84 -7.70
N ILE A 215 -2.51 7.58 -7.74
CA ILE A 215 -2.29 6.82 -8.98
C ILE A 215 -3.15 5.56 -8.95
N TYR A 216 -3.91 5.34 -10.02
CA TYR A 216 -4.67 4.11 -10.27
C TYR A 216 -4.18 3.47 -11.57
N ASP A 217 -4.05 2.15 -11.60
CA ASP A 217 -3.59 1.44 -12.80
C ASP A 217 -4.65 1.36 -13.91
N GLY A 218 -5.91 1.66 -13.59
CA GLY A 218 -6.99 1.68 -14.57
C GLY A 218 -7.54 0.29 -14.91
N MET A 219 -7.28 -0.72 -14.08
CA MET A 219 -7.70 -2.10 -14.31
C MET A 219 -8.91 -2.48 -13.42
N PRO A 220 -10.15 -2.22 -13.86
CA PRO A 220 -11.34 -2.64 -13.12
C PRO A 220 -11.50 -4.15 -13.18
N ASP A 221 -12.09 -4.75 -12.14
CA ASP A 221 -12.39 -6.18 -12.10
C ASP A 221 -13.49 -6.53 -13.13
N PRO A 222 -13.17 -7.35 -14.15
CA PRO A 222 -14.13 -7.74 -15.18
C PRO A 222 -15.35 -8.49 -14.63
N LYS A 223 -15.23 -9.15 -13.48
CA LYS A 223 -16.31 -9.85 -12.78
C LYS A 223 -17.48 -8.92 -12.43
N TYR A 224 -17.19 -7.65 -12.19
CA TYR A 224 -18.18 -6.64 -11.80
C TYR A 224 -18.54 -5.68 -12.93
N GLN A 225 -18.01 -5.87 -14.11
CA GLN A 225 -18.31 -5.01 -15.25
C GLN A 225 -19.66 -5.39 -15.87
N ASN A 226 -20.54 -4.41 -16.03
CA ASN A 226 -21.80 -4.56 -16.74
C ASN A 226 -21.57 -4.77 -18.25
N ILE A 227 -22.60 -5.20 -18.97
CA ILE A 227 -22.55 -5.43 -20.42
C ILE A 227 -22.19 -4.14 -21.20
N ASP A 228 -22.56 -2.99 -20.67
CA ASP A 228 -22.26 -1.67 -21.26
C ASP A 228 -20.87 -1.13 -20.87
N GLY A 229 -20.04 -1.93 -20.20
CA GLY A 229 -18.70 -1.55 -19.75
C GLY A 229 -18.67 -0.74 -18.44
N THR A 230 -19.81 -0.40 -17.86
CA THR A 230 -19.85 0.35 -16.59
C THR A 230 -19.61 -0.55 -15.39
N ILE A 231 -19.05 0.04 -14.31
CA ILE A 231 -18.87 -0.63 -13.01
C ILE A 231 -20.01 -0.20 -12.07
N PRO A 232 -20.66 -1.13 -11.35
CA PRO A 232 -21.69 -0.79 -10.35
C PRO A 232 -21.16 0.18 -9.29
N ALA A 233 -22.01 1.07 -8.81
CA ALA A 233 -21.60 2.15 -7.90
C ALA A 233 -20.85 1.65 -6.64
N ASN A 234 -21.26 0.52 -6.09
CA ASN A 234 -20.64 -0.10 -4.90
C ASN A 234 -19.34 -0.86 -5.19
N ARG A 235 -18.86 -0.86 -6.43
CA ARG A 235 -17.61 -1.52 -6.86
C ARG A 235 -16.60 -0.57 -7.48
N ARG A 236 -16.97 0.71 -7.58
CA ARG A 236 -16.13 1.72 -8.23
C ARG A 236 -14.91 2.11 -7.40
N PHE A 237 -13.92 2.60 -8.11
CA PHE A 237 -12.88 3.46 -7.55
C PHE A 237 -13.47 4.88 -7.43
N CYS A 238 -13.46 5.44 -6.23
CA CYS A 238 -14.09 6.74 -5.94
C CYS A 238 -13.13 7.68 -5.22
N LEU A 239 -13.09 8.93 -5.67
CA LEU A 239 -12.32 10.02 -5.04
C LEU A 239 -13.27 11.14 -4.61
N ARG A 240 -13.08 11.67 -3.39
CA ARG A 240 -13.84 12.81 -2.89
C ARG A 240 -13.03 13.64 -1.89
N ASN A 241 -13.11 14.97 -1.99
CA ASN A 241 -12.57 15.94 -1.01
C ASN A 241 -11.10 15.70 -0.59
N ASN A 242 -10.25 15.17 -1.46
CA ASN A 242 -8.82 15.05 -1.18
C ASN A 242 -8.14 16.38 -1.50
N SER A 243 -7.66 17.09 -0.48
CA SER A 243 -7.15 18.46 -0.61
C SER A 243 -6.08 18.59 -1.69
N ASN A 244 -6.40 19.30 -2.78
CA ASN A 244 -5.48 19.61 -3.89
C ASN A 244 -4.78 18.39 -4.53
N ALA A 245 -5.19 17.17 -4.22
CA ALA A 245 -4.59 15.97 -4.76
C ALA A 245 -4.81 15.88 -6.26
N ARG A 246 -3.74 15.62 -7.01
CA ARG A 246 -3.80 15.31 -8.43
C ARG A 246 -3.94 13.82 -8.61
N TYR A 247 -4.77 13.42 -9.54
CA TYR A 247 -5.08 12.04 -9.87
C TYR A 247 -4.51 11.64 -11.23
N LEU A 248 -4.03 10.42 -11.33
CA LEU A 248 -3.60 9.78 -12.57
C LEU A 248 -4.25 8.41 -12.68
N ASN A 249 -4.94 8.17 -13.80
CA ASN A 249 -5.31 6.83 -14.26
C ASN A 249 -4.30 6.41 -15.33
N LEU A 250 -3.60 5.30 -15.13
CA LEU A 250 -2.63 4.76 -16.09
C LEU A 250 -3.29 4.07 -17.27
N ASP A 251 -4.57 3.66 -17.10
CA ASP A 251 -5.41 3.04 -18.15
C ASP A 251 -4.80 1.78 -18.76
N LEU A 252 -4.15 0.96 -17.93
CA LEU A 252 -3.41 -0.23 -18.40
C LEU A 252 -4.34 -1.32 -18.97
N SER A 253 -5.66 -1.21 -18.78
CA SER A 253 -6.64 -2.14 -19.38
C SER A 253 -6.76 -2.04 -20.89
N LEU A 254 -6.23 -0.97 -21.49
CA LEU A 254 -6.30 -0.70 -22.93
C LEU A 254 -5.07 -1.17 -23.73
N HIS A 255 -4.11 -1.80 -23.05
CA HIS A 255 -2.82 -2.21 -23.65
C HIS A 255 -2.54 -3.70 -23.53
#